data_9d922c990af268dc9117e956b492d789
#
_entry.id   9d922c990af268dc9117e956b492d789
#
_cell.length_a   1.000
_cell.length_b   1.000
_cell.length_c   1.000
_cell.angle_alpha   90.00
_cell.angle_beta   90.00
_cell.angle_gamma   90.00
#
_symmetry.space_group_name_H-M   'P 1'
#
loop_
_entity.id
_entity.type
_entity.pdbx_description
1 polymer ?
#
loop_
_entity_poly.entity_id
_entity_poly.type
_entity_poly.pdbx_seq_one_letter_code
_entity_poly.pdbx_strand_id
1 'polypeptide(L)'
;MTEYVFDIEADSIDATKIHCMVANGYRVNKDFFVNLQEDDVLIGHNIIRYDIPVLEKLLGIKIKAQLIDTLALSWYLFPAVNRHGLAQWGERLKIDKPIITDWENLSLEEYLHRCKEDVKINTKLWNLQKSLLIKIYDGDYQPLVRYLSFKMKMSMLQEKSKWQLDVDKANTLLNELELKNQEAIDELSKVMPKVDKIAKRKRPKLPFKQDGTLSVAGERWKVLTELNGLTVEYNEEIEEVIG
;
A
#
# COMPACT_ATOMS: atom_id res chain seq x y z
N MET A 1 8.64 18.16 27.56
CA MET A 1 7.89 17.50 26.49
C MET A 1 8.40 17.99 25.14
N THR A 2 9.11 17.17 24.41
CA THR A 2 9.66 17.49 23.09
C THR A 2 9.06 16.55 22.05
N GLU A 3 8.65 17.08 20.90
CA GLU A 3 8.10 16.27 19.79
C GLU A 3 9.21 15.93 18.81
N TYR A 4 9.33 14.65 18.46
CA TYR A 4 10.27 14.14 17.48
C TYR A 4 9.53 13.37 16.40
N VAL A 5 9.53 13.88 15.16
CA VAL A 5 9.06 13.11 14.00
C VAL A 5 10.22 12.25 13.51
N PHE A 6 10.02 10.93 13.50
CA PHE A 6 11.08 10.00 13.16
C PHE A 6 10.62 8.92 12.21
N ASP A 7 11.60 8.27 11.60
CA ASP A 7 11.45 7.13 10.70
C ASP A 7 12.70 6.26 10.75
N ILE A 8 12.58 4.98 10.38
CA ILE A 8 13.70 4.07 10.23
C ILE A 8 13.64 3.36 8.88
N GLU A 9 14.80 3.01 8.34
CA GLU A 9 14.89 2.08 7.22
C GLU A 9 15.53 0.77 7.69
N ALA A 10 14.87 -0.34 7.38
CA ALA A 10 15.31 -1.68 7.74
C ALA A 10 15.26 -2.62 6.54
N ASP A 11 15.86 -3.80 6.66
CA ASP A 11 16.06 -4.76 5.57
C ASP A 11 14.79 -5.50 5.15
N SER A 12 13.81 -5.63 6.03
CA SER A 12 12.57 -6.36 5.70
C SER A 12 11.44 -6.06 6.69
N ILE A 13 10.25 -6.60 6.41
CA ILE A 13 9.11 -6.52 7.34
C ILE A 13 9.43 -7.26 8.66
N ASP A 14 10.09 -8.43 8.59
CA ASP A 14 10.64 -9.11 9.76
C ASP A 14 12.12 -8.75 9.90
N ALA A 15 12.34 -7.49 10.27
CA ALA A 15 13.66 -6.87 10.25
C ALA A 15 14.70 -7.62 11.08
N THR A 16 15.89 -7.77 10.47
CA THR A 16 17.10 -8.30 11.10
C THR A 16 18.19 -7.24 11.22
N LYS A 17 18.08 -6.14 10.46
CA LYS A 17 19.03 -5.05 10.42
C LYS A 17 18.33 -3.71 10.20
N ILE A 18 18.78 -2.69 10.95
CA ILE A 18 18.41 -1.29 10.69
C ILE A 18 19.53 -0.64 9.88
N HIS A 19 19.18 -0.06 8.74
CA HIS A 19 20.13 0.65 7.87
C HIS A 19 20.38 2.07 8.36
N CYS A 20 19.33 2.79 8.71
CA CYS A 20 19.44 4.13 9.27
C CYS A 20 18.20 4.49 10.11
N MET A 21 18.35 5.54 10.91
CA MET A 21 17.33 6.14 11.75
C MET A 21 17.44 7.65 11.65
N VAL A 22 16.33 8.35 11.48
CA VAL A 22 16.27 9.81 11.32
C VAL A 22 15.19 10.36 12.24
N ALA A 23 15.53 11.41 13.02
CA ALA A 23 14.57 12.15 13.83
C ALA A 23 14.70 13.65 13.52
N ASN A 24 13.57 14.32 13.26
CA ASN A 24 13.51 15.73 12.89
C ASN A 24 14.50 16.13 11.76
N GLY A 25 14.73 15.21 10.79
CA GLY A 25 15.63 15.40 9.66
C GLY A 25 17.11 15.11 9.92
N TYR A 26 17.50 14.77 11.15
CA TYR A 26 18.87 14.43 11.51
C TYR A 26 19.03 12.93 11.73
N ARG A 27 20.16 12.38 11.26
CA ARG A 27 20.53 11.01 11.58
C ARG A 27 20.72 10.86 13.08
N VAL A 28 20.09 9.83 13.67
CA VAL A 28 20.21 9.49 15.07
C VAL A 28 20.77 8.08 15.26
N ASN A 29 21.15 7.75 16.48
CA ASN A 29 21.65 6.43 16.87
C ASN A 29 20.83 5.87 18.04
N LYS A 30 21.24 4.72 18.58
CA LYS A 30 20.61 4.07 19.73
C LYS A 30 20.49 5.00 20.94
N ASP A 31 21.51 5.83 21.21
CA ASP A 31 21.55 6.68 22.40
C ASP A 31 20.44 7.73 22.39
N PHE A 32 20.03 8.19 21.20
CA PHE A 32 18.88 9.08 21.05
C PHE A 32 17.64 8.46 21.70
N PHE A 33 17.32 7.21 21.37
CA PHE A 33 16.13 6.53 21.86
C PHE A 33 16.23 6.13 23.34
N VAL A 34 17.42 5.81 23.83
CA VAL A 34 17.68 5.49 25.25
C VAL A 34 17.48 6.71 26.14
N ASN A 35 17.83 7.90 25.62
CA ASN A 35 17.77 9.15 26.38
C ASN A 35 16.39 9.82 26.36
N LEU A 36 15.41 9.30 25.60
CA LEU A 36 14.05 9.83 25.60
C LEU A 36 13.41 9.71 26.99
N GLN A 37 12.70 10.76 27.36
CA GLN A 37 11.96 10.83 28.63
C GLN A 37 10.49 10.40 28.40
N GLU A 38 9.78 10.10 29.47
CA GLU A 38 8.37 9.69 29.43
C GLU A 38 7.41 10.77 28.91
N ASP A 39 7.80 12.04 29.04
CA ASP A 39 7.06 13.20 28.54
C ASP A 39 7.46 13.61 27.12
N ASP A 40 8.48 12.98 26.53
CA ASP A 40 8.78 13.17 25.11
C ASP A 40 7.78 12.42 24.24
N VAL A 41 7.63 12.89 23.00
CA VAL A 41 6.68 12.34 22.05
C VAL A 41 7.40 11.91 20.77
N LEU A 42 7.30 10.63 20.44
CA LEU A 42 7.72 10.09 19.15
C LEU A 42 6.54 10.03 18.19
N ILE A 43 6.71 10.61 17.03
CA ILE A 43 5.70 10.72 15.99
C ILE A 43 6.21 10.02 14.75
N GLY A 44 5.46 9.05 14.23
CA GLY A 44 5.85 8.35 13.02
C GLY A 44 4.65 7.73 12.32
N HIS A 45 4.87 7.14 11.17
CA HIS A 45 3.82 6.58 10.34
C HIS A 45 3.84 5.05 10.41
N ASN A 46 2.83 4.46 11.04
CA ASN A 46 2.78 3.02 11.36
C ASN A 46 3.81 2.57 12.42
N ILE A 47 4.29 3.50 13.24
CA ILE A 47 5.39 3.26 14.18
C ILE A 47 5.07 2.21 15.24
N ILE A 48 3.80 2.13 15.67
CA ILE A 48 3.39 1.22 16.75
C ILE A 48 3.48 -0.23 16.30
N ARG A 49 3.20 -0.50 15.01
CA ARG A 49 3.22 -1.86 14.46
C ARG A 49 4.57 -2.25 13.90
N TYR A 50 5.39 -1.30 13.48
CA TYR A 50 6.66 -1.57 12.81
C TYR A 50 7.88 -0.97 13.51
N ASP A 51 8.08 0.35 13.43
CA ASP A 51 9.35 0.98 13.86
C ASP A 51 9.70 0.71 15.33
N ILE A 52 8.75 0.91 16.24
CA ILE A 52 8.99 0.70 17.66
C ILE A 52 9.33 -0.76 17.97
N PRO A 53 8.57 -1.77 17.52
CA PRO A 53 8.95 -3.17 17.69
C PRO A 53 10.32 -3.53 17.11
N VAL A 54 10.69 -2.97 15.95
CA VAL A 54 11.99 -3.21 15.31
C VAL A 54 13.12 -2.60 16.14
N LEU A 55 12.97 -1.34 16.58
CA LEU A 55 13.93 -0.68 17.45
C LEU A 55 14.12 -1.44 18.77
N GLU A 56 13.03 -1.80 19.45
CA GLU A 56 13.08 -2.55 20.70
C GLU A 56 13.76 -3.92 20.54
N LYS A 57 13.41 -4.66 19.44
CA LYS A 57 13.99 -5.98 19.12
C LYS A 57 15.48 -5.90 18.82
N LEU A 58 15.87 -5.04 17.87
CA LEU A 58 17.23 -5.04 17.34
C LEU A 58 18.24 -4.25 18.17
N LEU A 59 17.79 -3.20 18.86
CA LEU A 59 18.67 -2.40 19.73
C LEU A 59 18.67 -2.90 21.18
N GLY A 60 17.74 -3.80 21.55
CA GLY A 60 17.63 -4.30 22.94
C GLY A 60 17.27 -3.19 23.91
N ILE A 61 16.38 -2.27 23.52
CA ILE A 61 15.95 -1.12 24.35
C ILE A 61 14.46 -1.18 24.59
N LYS A 62 13.98 -0.33 25.50
CA LYS A 62 12.56 -0.07 25.72
C LYS A 62 12.28 1.40 25.52
N ILE A 63 11.37 1.71 24.60
CA ILE A 63 10.95 3.09 24.32
C ILE A 63 10.00 3.55 25.42
N LYS A 64 10.34 4.66 26.09
CA LYS A 64 9.55 5.24 27.19
C LYS A 64 8.65 6.39 26.73
N ALA A 65 9.02 7.05 25.63
CA ALA A 65 8.30 8.19 25.09
C ALA A 65 6.85 7.86 24.72
N GLN A 66 5.98 8.86 24.71
CA GLN A 66 4.64 8.75 24.18
C GLN A 66 4.67 8.54 22.67
N LEU A 67 3.75 7.75 22.15
CA LEU A 67 3.71 7.42 20.72
C LEU A 67 2.52 8.05 20.02
N ILE A 68 2.76 8.70 18.90
CA ILE A 68 1.72 9.19 17.99
C ILE A 68 1.91 8.52 16.64
N ASP A 69 0.91 7.75 16.23
CA ASP A 69 0.89 7.07 14.94
C ASP A 69 0.06 7.86 13.93
N THR A 70 0.74 8.49 12.97
CA THR A 70 0.08 9.31 11.95
C THR A 70 -0.72 8.50 10.95
N LEU A 71 -0.48 7.19 10.80
CA LEU A 71 -1.32 6.30 10.00
C LEU A 71 -2.68 6.10 10.66
N ALA A 72 -2.70 5.83 11.97
CA ALA A 72 -3.94 5.68 12.72
C ALA A 72 -4.78 6.97 12.71
N LEU A 73 -4.11 8.10 12.88
CA LEU A 73 -4.75 9.42 12.76
C LEU A 73 -5.24 9.71 11.34
N SER A 74 -4.50 9.25 10.33
CA SER A 74 -4.91 9.40 8.93
C SER A 74 -6.23 8.66 8.66
N TRP A 75 -6.38 7.43 9.11
CA TRP A 75 -7.64 6.70 8.99
C TRP A 75 -8.80 7.38 9.72
N TYR A 76 -8.51 7.93 10.89
CA TYR A 76 -9.52 8.58 11.71
C TYR A 76 -9.99 9.93 11.13
N LEU A 77 -9.04 10.79 10.75
CA LEU A 77 -9.33 12.17 10.31
C LEU A 77 -9.76 12.26 8.84
N PHE A 78 -9.35 11.28 8.01
CA PHE A 78 -9.56 11.30 6.57
C PHE A 78 -10.22 10.02 6.04
N PRO A 79 -11.41 9.62 6.56
CA PRO A 79 -12.03 8.33 6.20
C PRO A 79 -12.39 8.20 4.72
N ALA A 80 -12.56 9.31 4.01
CA ALA A 80 -12.87 9.33 2.57
C ALA A 80 -11.61 9.11 1.67
N VAL A 81 -10.42 9.06 2.26
CA VAL A 81 -9.18 8.85 1.51
C VAL A 81 -8.94 7.34 1.32
N ASN A 82 -8.72 6.91 0.08
CA ASN A 82 -8.58 5.49 -0.24
C ASN A 82 -7.20 4.89 0.13
N ARG A 83 -6.16 5.71 0.22
CA ARG A 83 -4.79 5.28 0.48
C ARG A 83 -4.13 6.21 1.48
N HIS A 84 -3.61 5.65 2.56
CA HIS A 84 -3.08 6.38 3.72
C HIS A 84 -1.56 6.28 3.88
N GLY A 85 -0.84 5.57 2.99
CA GLY A 85 0.62 5.44 3.07
C GLY A 85 1.36 6.76 2.82
N LEU A 86 2.61 6.86 3.30
CA LEU A 86 3.43 8.08 3.16
C LEU A 86 3.66 8.50 1.72
N ALA A 87 3.79 7.56 0.77
CA ALA A 87 3.93 7.90 -0.64
C ALA A 87 2.72 8.70 -1.15
N GLN A 88 1.51 8.26 -0.85
CA GLN A 88 0.29 8.96 -1.25
C GLN A 88 0.10 10.29 -0.51
N TRP A 89 0.57 10.37 0.73
CA TRP A 89 0.60 11.66 1.45
C TRP A 89 1.65 12.59 0.87
N GLY A 90 2.80 12.08 0.43
CA GLY A 90 3.81 12.86 -0.30
C GLY A 90 3.21 13.52 -1.55
N GLU A 91 2.52 12.77 -2.40
CA GLU A 91 1.82 13.28 -3.58
C GLU A 91 0.84 14.40 -3.22
N ARG A 92 -0.02 14.19 -2.21
CA ARG A 92 -1.01 15.19 -1.75
C ARG A 92 -0.37 16.44 -1.16
N LEU A 93 0.75 16.28 -0.46
CA LEU A 93 1.49 17.38 0.19
C LEU A 93 2.52 18.03 -0.73
N LYS A 94 2.64 17.54 -1.98
CA LYS A 94 3.61 18.00 -2.98
C LYS A 94 5.05 17.91 -2.47
N ILE A 95 5.39 16.73 -1.95
CA ILE A 95 6.75 16.34 -1.60
C ILE A 95 7.04 15.04 -2.33
N ASP A 96 8.02 15.08 -3.21
CA ASP A 96 8.42 13.90 -3.96
C ASP A 96 9.13 12.90 -3.04
N LYS A 97 8.68 11.66 -3.10
CA LYS A 97 9.34 10.55 -2.42
C LYS A 97 10.29 9.88 -3.41
N PRO A 98 11.55 9.64 -3.03
CA PRO A 98 12.50 8.93 -3.89
C PRO A 98 11.96 7.56 -4.32
N ILE A 99 11.97 7.30 -5.63
CA ILE A 99 11.60 6.00 -6.18
C ILE A 99 12.83 5.09 -6.11
N ILE A 100 12.69 3.96 -5.43
CA ILE A 100 13.74 2.96 -5.31
C ILE A 100 13.35 1.78 -6.19
N THR A 101 14.23 1.47 -7.13
CA THR A 101 14.07 0.34 -8.06
C THR A 101 14.87 -0.89 -7.66
N ASP A 102 15.95 -0.71 -6.92
CA ASP A 102 16.81 -1.78 -6.42
C ASP A 102 17.02 -1.63 -4.90
N TRP A 103 16.32 -2.46 -4.13
CA TRP A 103 16.36 -2.44 -2.67
C TRP A 103 17.55 -3.21 -2.09
N GLU A 104 18.18 -4.09 -2.88
CA GLU A 104 19.24 -4.96 -2.40
C GLU A 104 20.60 -4.24 -2.37
N ASN A 105 20.79 -3.23 -3.25
CA ASN A 105 22.07 -2.56 -3.46
C ASN A 105 22.08 -1.07 -3.06
N LEU A 106 21.17 -0.65 -2.19
CA LEU A 106 21.14 0.74 -1.72
C LEU A 106 22.36 1.08 -0.84
N SER A 107 22.98 2.21 -1.14
CA SER A 107 23.97 2.84 -0.28
C SER A 107 23.36 3.41 1.00
N LEU A 108 24.18 3.61 2.04
CA LEU A 108 23.72 4.27 3.26
C LEU A 108 23.18 5.69 2.99
N GLU A 109 23.73 6.38 2.03
CA GLU A 109 23.32 7.74 1.66
C GLU A 109 21.92 7.74 1.04
N GLU A 110 21.60 6.76 0.21
CA GLU A 110 20.28 6.59 -0.39
C GLU A 110 19.23 6.22 0.65
N TYR A 111 19.54 5.31 1.59
CA TYR A 111 18.69 5.03 2.74
C TYR A 111 18.44 6.30 3.58
N LEU A 112 19.49 7.06 3.90
CA LEU A 112 19.37 8.30 4.66
C LEU A 112 18.55 9.36 3.93
N HIS A 113 18.74 9.49 2.62
CA HIS A 113 17.95 10.42 1.81
C HIS A 113 16.48 10.07 1.87
N ARG A 114 16.15 8.80 1.64
CA ARG A 114 14.78 8.30 1.69
C ARG A 114 14.13 8.50 3.05
N CYS A 115 14.79 8.08 4.13
CA CYS A 115 14.32 8.22 5.48
C CYS A 115 14.08 9.71 5.85
N LYS A 116 14.94 10.62 5.40
CA LYS A 116 14.74 12.07 5.56
C LYS A 116 13.51 12.59 4.82
N GLU A 117 13.26 12.14 3.60
CA GLU A 117 12.06 12.55 2.86
C GLU A 117 10.80 11.98 3.51
N ASP A 118 10.83 10.75 4.04
CA ASP A 118 9.72 10.18 4.79
C ASP A 118 9.43 10.97 6.08
N VAL A 119 10.46 11.37 6.83
CA VAL A 119 10.32 12.27 7.99
C VAL A 119 9.74 13.62 7.58
N LYS A 120 10.16 14.19 6.46
CA LYS A 120 9.66 15.47 5.95
C LYS A 120 8.18 15.40 5.55
N ILE A 121 7.77 14.34 4.84
CA ILE A 121 6.37 14.09 4.50
C ILE A 121 5.56 13.94 5.79
N ASN A 122 6.03 13.10 6.71
CA ASN A 122 5.34 12.83 7.96
C ASN A 122 5.25 14.07 8.87
N THR A 123 6.25 14.93 8.88
CA THR A 123 6.19 16.22 9.58
C THR A 123 5.07 17.11 9.07
N LYS A 124 4.93 17.23 7.75
CA LYS A 124 3.81 18.01 7.17
C LYS A 124 2.46 17.36 7.46
N LEU A 125 2.39 16.03 7.36
CA LEU A 125 1.18 15.29 7.69
C LEU A 125 0.79 15.48 9.15
N TRP A 126 1.73 15.36 10.08
CA TRP A 126 1.50 15.60 11.51
C TRP A 126 1.00 17.02 11.77
N ASN A 127 1.62 18.02 11.19
CA ASN A 127 1.20 19.41 11.36
C ASN A 127 -0.24 19.64 10.89
N LEU A 128 -0.63 19.02 9.76
CA LEU A 128 -2.00 19.03 9.27
C LEU A 128 -2.95 18.34 10.25
N GLN A 129 -2.62 17.14 10.69
CA GLN A 129 -3.42 16.36 11.63
C GLN A 129 -3.54 17.05 12.97
N LYS A 130 -2.46 17.59 13.53
CA LYS A 130 -2.43 18.33 14.79
C LYS A 130 -3.35 19.57 14.72
N SER A 131 -3.27 20.32 13.63
CA SER A 131 -4.14 21.47 13.41
C SER A 131 -5.63 21.11 13.43
N LEU A 132 -5.99 20.00 12.77
CA LEU A 132 -7.36 19.48 12.77
C LEU A 132 -7.79 18.97 14.15
N LEU A 133 -6.91 18.26 14.84
CA LEU A 133 -7.18 17.75 16.21
C LEU A 133 -7.43 18.89 17.20
N ILE A 134 -6.61 19.93 17.16
CA ILE A 134 -6.79 21.12 18.00
C ILE A 134 -8.15 21.75 17.72
N LYS A 135 -8.54 21.88 16.44
CA LYS A 135 -9.82 22.48 16.04
C LYS A 135 -11.03 21.64 16.43
N ILE A 136 -10.94 20.30 16.32
CA ILE A 136 -12.06 19.39 16.60
C ILE A 136 -12.27 19.19 18.10
N TYR A 137 -11.17 19.18 18.88
CA TYR A 137 -11.18 18.83 20.30
C TYR A 137 -10.81 20.00 21.21
N ASP A 138 -10.85 21.24 20.73
CA ASP A 138 -10.49 22.45 21.49
C ASP A 138 -9.13 22.33 22.22
N GLY A 139 -8.18 21.62 21.59
CA GLY A 139 -6.85 21.37 22.10
C GLY A 139 -6.69 20.10 22.97
N ASP A 140 -7.77 19.52 23.50
CA ASP A 140 -7.72 18.28 24.32
C ASP A 140 -7.87 17.02 23.47
N TYR A 141 -6.90 16.75 22.59
CA TYR A 141 -6.90 15.57 21.71
C TYR A 141 -6.11 14.38 22.26
N GLN A 142 -5.43 14.52 23.38
CA GLN A 142 -4.59 13.47 23.98
C GLN A 142 -5.37 12.17 24.32
N PRO A 143 -6.61 12.21 24.81
CA PRO A 143 -7.39 10.99 25.04
C PRO A 143 -7.61 10.19 23.75
N LEU A 144 -7.89 10.86 22.62
CA LEU A 144 -8.05 10.23 21.31
C LEU A 144 -6.73 9.57 20.86
N VAL A 145 -5.61 10.28 20.94
CA VAL A 145 -4.30 9.75 20.55
C VAL A 145 -3.97 8.50 21.35
N ARG A 146 -4.15 8.52 22.66
CA ARG A 146 -3.95 7.34 23.53
C ARG A 146 -4.85 6.17 23.12
N TYR A 147 -6.12 6.45 22.82
CA TYR A 147 -7.06 5.42 22.37
C TYR A 147 -6.66 4.80 21.03
N LEU A 148 -6.26 5.62 20.04
CA LEU A 148 -5.79 5.11 18.75
C LEU A 148 -4.50 4.31 18.88
N SER A 149 -3.55 4.77 19.71
CA SER A 149 -2.32 4.03 20.00
C SER A 149 -2.61 2.69 20.67
N PHE A 150 -3.56 2.65 21.61
CA PHE A 150 -4.04 1.40 22.19
C PHE A 150 -4.62 0.46 21.14
N LYS A 151 -5.49 0.93 20.25
CA LYS A 151 -6.06 0.12 19.17
C LYS A 151 -4.99 -0.45 18.25
N MET A 152 -4.02 0.36 17.84
CA MET A 152 -2.89 -0.10 17.00
C MET A 152 -2.08 -1.20 17.71
N LYS A 153 -1.82 -1.03 19.01
CA LYS A 153 -1.13 -2.04 19.82
C LYS A 153 -1.92 -3.34 19.91
N MET A 154 -3.24 -3.27 20.11
CA MET A 154 -4.09 -4.47 20.14
C MET A 154 -4.10 -5.18 18.79
N SER A 155 -4.20 -4.45 17.67
CA SER A 155 -4.09 -5.02 16.33
C SER A 155 -2.75 -5.73 16.11
N MET A 156 -1.64 -5.12 16.53
CA MET A 156 -0.31 -5.74 16.47
C MET A 156 -0.23 -7.03 17.28
N LEU A 157 -0.78 -7.05 18.49
CA LEU A 157 -0.81 -8.26 19.32
C LEU A 157 -1.65 -9.36 18.69
N GLN A 158 -2.79 -9.00 18.08
CA GLN A 158 -3.64 -9.94 17.35
C GLN A 158 -2.91 -10.55 16.15
N GLU A 159 -2.20 -9.77 15.36
CA GLU A 159 -1.37 -10.28 14.26
C GLU A 159 -0.27 -11.23 14.75
N LYS A 160 0.41 -10.87 15.84
CA LYS A 160 1.48 -11.70 16.44
C LYS A 160 0.96 -12.98 17.05
N SER A 161 -0.30 -13.05 17.45
CA SER A 161 -0.90 -14.26 18.07
C SER A 161 -1.02 -15.43 17.09
N LYS A 162 -0.95 -15.15 15.76
CA LYS A 162 -1.01 -16.18 14.69
C LYS A 162 -2.16 -17.14 14.90
N TRP A 163 -3.37 -16.65 14.74
CA TRP A 163 -4.55 -17.51 14.80
C TRP A 163 -4.41 -18.65 13.81
N GLN A 164 -4.62 -19.86 14.28
CA GLN A 164 -4.60 -21.03 13.42
C GLN A 164 -5.87 -21.05 12.58
N LEU A 165 -5.73 -21.06 11.26
CA LEU A 165 -6.84 -21.26 10.35
C LEU A 165 -7.10 -22.77 10.23
N ASP A 166 -8.34 -23.17 10.40
CA ASP A 166 -8.82 -24.50 10.03
C ASP A 166 -8.93 -24.57 8.51
N VAL A 167 -7.85 -24.98 7.85
CA VAL A 167 -7.72 -25.00 6.39
C VAL A 167 -8.72 -25.95 5.75
N ASP A 168 -8.98 -27.10 6.36
CA ASP A 168 -9.91 -28.10 5.82
C ASP A 168 -11.34 -27.58 5.82
N LYS A 169 -11.75 -26.96 6.93
CA LYS A 169 -13.05 -26.31 7.02
C LYS A 169 -13.17 -25.12 6.08
N ALA A 170 -12.13 -24.32 5.95
CA ALA A 170 -12.10 -23.18 5.04
C ALA A 170 -12.27 -23.63 3.58
N ASN A 171 -11.55 -24.69 3.15
CA ASN A 171 -11.69 -25.25 1.81
C ASN A 171 -13.08 -25.86 1.57
N THR A 172 -13.63 -26.56 2.55
CA THR A 172 -15.00 -27.09 2.46
C THR A 172 -16.02 -25.98 2.22
N LEU A 173 -15.93 -24.90 3.02
CA LEU A 173 -16.83 -23.74 2.89
C LEU A 173 -16.62 -23.00 1.54
N LEU A 174 -15.37 -22.91 1.07
CA LEU A 174 -15.08 -22.30 -0.21
C LEU A 174 -15.76 -23.07 -1.35
N ASN A 175 -15.60 -24.39 -1.39
CA ASN A 175 -16.24 -25.25 -2.40
C ASN A 175 -17.76 -25.12 -2.37
N GLU A 176 -18.37 -25.09 -1.18
CA GLU A 176 -19.82 -24.87 -1.05
C GLU A 176 -20.26 -23.50 -1.60
N LEU A 177 -19.48 -22.45 -1.32
CA LEU A 177 -19.79 -21.11 -1.82
C LEU A 177 -19.61 -20.98 -3.33
N GLU A 178 -18.58 -21.61 -3.88
CA GLU A 178 -18.36 -21.65 -5.34
C GLU A 178 -19.51 -22.36 -6.05
N LEU A 179 -19.97 -23.48 -5.52
CA LEU A 179 -21.13 -24.20 -6.06
C LEU A 179 -22.39 -23.32 -6.04
N LYS A 180 -22.72 -22.71 -4.91
CA LYS A 180 -23.86 -21.81 -4.79
C LYS A 180 -23.75 -20.58 -5.72
N ASN A 181 -22.54 -20.05 -5.87
CA ASN A 181 -22.29 -18.93 -6.77
C ASN A 181 -22.55 -19.35 -8.24
N GLN A 182 -22.07 -20.55 -8.63
CA GLN A 182 -22.31 -21.06 -9.97
C GLN A 182 -23.79 -21.31 -10.22
N GLU A 183 -24.51 -21.93 -9.27
CA GLU A 183 -25.96 -22.12 -9.36
C GLU A 183 -26.71 -20.79 -9.55
N ALA A 184 -26.34 -19.76 -8.78
CA ALA A 184 -26.92 -18.43 -8.90
C ALA A 184 -26.62 -17.77 -10.26
N ILE A 185 -25.41 -17.93 -10.77
CA ILE A 185 -25.03 -17.44 -12.12
C ILE A 185 -25.84 -18.16 -13.19
N ASP A 186 -26.00 -19.47 -13.07
CA ASP A 186 -26.77 -20.28 -14.03
C ASP A 186 -28.25 -19.89 -14.02
N GLU A 187 -28.83 -19.64 -12.86
CA GLU A 187 -30.21 -19.14 -12.74
C GLU A 187 -30.38 -17.73 -13.34
N LEU A 188 -29.48 -16.82 -13.01
CA LEU A 188 -29.47 -15.46 -13.59
C LEU A 188 -29.33 -15.49 -15.11
N SER A 189 -28.46 -16.35 -15.63
CA SER A 189 -28.21 -16.49 -17.07
C SER A 189 -29.46 -16.93 -17.86
N LYS A 190 -30.42 -17.58 -17.19
CA LYS A 190 -31.69 -17.98 -17.82
C LYS A 190 -32.66 -16.80 -18.00
N VAL A 191 -32.58 -15.80 -17.16
CA VAL A 191 -33.56 -14.68 -17.13
C VAL A 191 -32.95 -13.36 -17.59
N MET A 192 -31.63 -13.23 -17.59
CA MET A 192 -30.94 -12.03 -18.08
C MET A 192 -30.91 -12.02 -19.61
N PRO A 193 -31.27 -10.90 -20.25
CA PRO A 193 -31.13 -10.78 -21.71
C PRO A 193 -29.63 -10.87 -22.07
N LYS A 194 -29.34 -11.64 -23.10
CA LYS A 194 -28.00 -11.64 -23.71
C LYS A 194 -27.75 -10.27 -24.34
N VAL A 195 -26.69 -9.61 -23.94
CA VAL A 195 -26.27 -8.33 -24.51
C VAL A 195 -24.98 -8.58 -25.29
N ASP A 196 -25.05 -8.38 -26.60
CA ASP A 196 -23.87 -8.43 -27.45
C ASP A 196 -22.92 -7.29 -27.08
N LYS A 197 -21.72 -7.64 -26.70
CA LYS A 197 -20.67 -6.68 -26.43
C LYS A 197 -19.85 -6.47 -27.69
N ILE A 198 -19.89 -5.26 -28.22
CA ILE A 198 -19.13 -4.90 -29.43
C ILE A 198 -17.75 -4.42 -29.02
N ALA A 199 -16.71 -5.07 -29.51
CA ALA A 199 -15.33 -4.65 -29.36
C ALA A 199 -14.76 -4.18 -30.69
N LYS A 200 -14.13 -3.00 -30.70
CA LYS A 200 -13.41 -2.51 -31.87
C LYS A 200 -12.00 -3.09 -31.89
N ARG A 201 -11.64 -3.73 -32.98
CA ARG A 201 -10.34 -4.35 -33.23
C ARG A 201 -9.60 -3.62 -34.32
N LYS A 202 -8.31 -3.42 -34.13
CA LYS A 202 -7.40 -2.84 -35.12
C LYS A 202 -6.40 -3.87 -35.60
N ARG A 203 -5.96 -3.69 -36.85
CA ARG A 203 -4.88 -4.50 -37.41
C ARG A 203 -3.65 -4.44 -36.51
N PRO A 204 -3.03 -5.58 -36.13
CA PRO A 204 -1.79 -5.59 -35.38
C PRO A 204 -0.66 -4.89 -36.16
N LYS A 205 0.21 -4.18 -35.46
CA LYS A 205 1.35 -3.46 -36.08
C LYS A 205 2.28 -4.40 -36.85
N LEU A 206 2.47 -5.63 -36.37
CA LEU A 206 3.31 -6.67 -36.96
C LEU A 206 2.48 -7.94 -37.18
N PRO A 207 1.63 -8.01 -38.25
CA PRO A 207 0.81 -9.17 -38.51
C PRO A 207 1.62 -10.37 -39.02
N PHE A 208 2.81 -10.13 -39.59
CA PHE A 208 3.71 -11.17 -40.13
C PHE A 208 4.98 -11.26 -39.30
N LYS A 209 5.55 -12.46 -39.21
CA LYS A 209 6.88 -12.72 -38.67
C LYS A 209 7.95 -12.38 -39.71
N GLN A 210 9.23 -12.44 -39.29
CA GLN A 210 10.38 -12.21 -40.20
C GLN A 210 10.48 -13.18 -41.33
N ASP A 211 9.96 -14.40 -41.18
CA ASP A 211 9.90 -15.46 -42.21
C ASP A 211 8.73 -15.34 -43.17
N GLY A 212 7.93 -14.29 -43.08
CA GLY A 212 6.77 -14.02 -43.89
C GLY A 212 5.49 -14.76 -43.48
N THR A 213 5.54 -15.60 -42.45
CA THR A 213 4.35 -16.27 -41.89
C THR A 213 3.58 -15.33 -40.94
N LEU A 214 2.29 -15.61 -40.76
CA LEU A 214 1.49 -14.82 -39.81
C LEU A 214 1.95 -15.00 -38.36
N SER A 215 1.96 -13.92 -37.64
CA SER A 215 2.10 -13.97 -36.17
C SER A 215 0.80 -14.44 -35.52
N VAL A 216 0.81 -14.83 -34.24
CA VAL A 216 -0.43 -15.20 -33.53
C VAL A 216 -1.46 -14.07 -33.54
N ALA A 217 -1.05 -12.83 -33.49
CA ALA A 217 -1.93 -11.67 -33.63
C ALA A 217 -2.39 -11.48 -35.08
N GLY A 218 -1.53 -11.78 -36.04
CA GLY A 218 -1.86 -11.80 -37.48
C GLY A 218 -2.87 -12.87 -37.84
N GLU A 219 -2.76 -14.09 -37.30
CA GLU A 219 -3.75 -15.13 -37.48
C GLU A 219 -5.13 -14.74 -36.94
N ARG A 220 -5.18 -14.18 -35.74
CA ARG A 220 -6.45 -13.70 -35.19
C ARG A 220 -7.06 -12.59 -36.03
N TRP A 221 -6.25 -11.70 -36.54
CA TRP A 221 -6.70 -10.62 -37.42
C TRP A 221 -7.19 -11.16 -38.74
N LYS A 222 -6.53 -12.16 -39.34
CA LYS A 222 -6.94 -12.83 -40.57
C LYS A 222 -8.33 -13.45 -40.40
N VAL A 223 -8.56 -14.22 -39.34
CA VAL A 223 -9.87 -14.81 -39.05
C VAL A 223 -10.95 -13.73 -38.95
N LEU A 224 -10.67 -12.64 -38.25
CA LEU A 224 -11.64 -11.55 -38.09
C LEU A 224 -11.94 -10.83 -39.40
N THR A 225 -10.94 -10.59 -40.26
CA THR A 225 -11.12 -9.98 -41.58
C THR A 225 -11.90 -10.92 -42.52
N GLU A 226 -11.59 -12.21 -42.55
CA GLU A 226 -12.30 -13.20 -43.35
C GLU A 226 -13.78 -13.32 -42.97
N LEU A 227 -14.11 -13.31 -41.69
CA LEU A 227 -15.49 -13.29 -41.18
C LEU A 227 -16.28 -12.04 -41.62
N ASN A 228 -15.59 -10.95 -41.91
CA ASN A 228 -16.18 -9.71 -42.40
C ASN A 228 -16.04 -9.52 -43.93
N GLY A 229 -15.62 -10.56 -44.65
CA GLY A 229 -15.44 -10.50 -46.11
C GLY A 229 -14.28 -9.60 -46.57
N LEU A 230 -13.30 -9.36 -45.69
CA LEU A 230 -12.15 -8.49 -45.88
C LEU A 230 -10.87 -9.31 -46.00
N THR A 231 -9.77 -8.67 -46.43
CA THR A 231 -8.46 -9.31 -46.49
C THR A 231 -7.60 -8.95 -45.28
N VAL A 232 -6.52 -9.68 -45.05
CA VAL A 232 -5.60 -9.48 -43.94
C VAL A 232 -4.88 -8.10 -43.98
N GLU A 233 -4.84 -7.48 -45.16
CA GLU A 233 -4.26 -6.14 -45.41
C GLU A 233 -5.18 -5.01 -44.96
N TYR A 234 -6.46 -5.29 -44.67
CA TYR A 234 -7.41 -4.29 -44.19
C TYR A 234 -6.85 -3.58 -42.94
N ASN A 235 -6.93 -2.25 -42.88
CA ASN A 235 -6.21 -1.44 -41.90
C ASN A 235 -7.12 -0.56 -41.05
N GLU A 236 -8.43 -0.61 -41.22
CA GLU A 236 -9.38 0.13 -40.40
C GLU A 236 -9.88 -0.73 -39.24
N GLU A 237 -10.66 -0.12 -38.34
CA GLU A 237 -11.26 -0.84 -37.22
C GLU A 237 -12.36 -1.79 -37.70
N ILE A 238 -12.40 -2.99 -37.13
CA ILE A 238 -13.48 -3.96 -37.31
C ILE A 238 -14.22 -4.13 -35.99
N GLU A 239 -15.53 -4.12 -36.03
CA GLU A 239 -16.35 -4.42 -34.87
C GLU A 239 -16.50 -5.95 -34.75
N GLU A 240 -16.14 -6.47 -33.58
CA GLU A 240 -16.28 -7.87 -33.21
C GLU A 240 -17.35 -7.98 -32.12
N VAL A 241 -18.35 -8.83 -32.36
CA VAL A 241 -19.34 -9.17 -31.34
C VAL A 241 -18.71 -10.21 -30.41
N ILE A 242 -18.58 -9.85 -29.14
CA ILE A 242 -18.07 -10.72 -28.09
C ILE A 242 -19.25 -11.04 -27.16
N GLY A 243 -19.92 -12.15 -27.41
CA GLY A 243 -21.02 -12.62 -26.59
C GLY A 243 -20.63 -13.70 -25.62
#